data_c5ab43e14519fd02f68bc985d42b423a
#
_entry.id   c5ab43e14519fd02f68bc985d42b423a
#
_cell.length_a   1.000
_cell.length_b   1.000
_cell.length_c   1.000
_cell.angle_alpha   90.00
_cell.angle_beta   90.00
_cell.angle_gamma   90.00
#
_symmetry.space_group_name_H-M   'P 1'
#
loop_
_entity.id
_entity.type
_entity.pdbx_description
1 polymer ?
#
loop_
_entity_poly.entity_id
_entity_poly.type
_entity_poly.pdbx_seq_one_letter_code
_entity_poly.pdbx_strand_id
1 'polypeptide(L)'
;TLSDKTWCRFGRRIPYLFVGATIAVLVMCLLPNAGSLGLTVSGAMLFGLIALMFLDTSINMAMQPFKMLVGDMVNEKQKAKAYSIQSFLCNAGSVAGYIFPFLFTFLGIKNYAEKGVVPDSVIWSFYIGAAILILCVIYTTMKVKEWNPQQYAEYNEAKSEEGGVKNSNAEASEDKAGWITLLRKAPSTFWKVGLVQFFCWAGFLYLWNYSTGAIAETVWN
;
A
#
# COMPACT_ATOMS: atom_id res chain seq x y z
N THR A 1 15.71 4.06 4.64
CA THR A 1 15.16 3.20 3.56
C THR A 1 15.99 3.35 2.28
N LEU A 2 15.80 2.44 1.29
CA LEU A 2 16.48 2.56 -0.01
C LEU A 2 16.15 3.91 -0.68
N SER A 3 14.92 4.40 -0.54
CA SER A 3 14.49 5.68 -1.08
C SER A 3 15.21 6.87 -0.43
N ASP A 4 15.70 6.74 0.79
CA ASP A 4 16.41 7.83 1.48
C ASP A 4 17.84 8.04 0.96
N LYS A 5 18.42 7.00 0.35
CA LYS A 5 19.78 7.01 -0.20
C LYS A 5 19.84 7.42 -1.68
N THR A 6 18.70 7.45 -2.37
CA THR A 6 18.62 7.73 -3.81
C THR A 6 17.99 9.09 -4.03
N TRP A 7 18.75 10.03 -4.58
CA TRP A 7 18.25 11.33 -4.97
C TRP A 7 18.23 11.45 -6.50
N CYS A 8 17.04 11.67 -7.06
CA CYS A 8 16.83 11.86 -8.48
C CYS A 8 16.27 13.27 -8.78
N ARG A 9 16.28 13.67 -10.07
CA ARG A 9 15.73 14.95 -10.53
C ARG A 9 14.26 15.18 -10.13
N PHE A 10 13.51 14.10 -9.89
CA PHE A 10 12.10 14.15 -9.50
C PHE A 10 11.87 14.06 -7.99
N GLY A 11 12.93 14.03 -7.19
CA GLY A 11 12.87 13.89 -5.75
C GLY A 11 13.41 12.54 -5.26
N ARG A 12 13.24 12.28 -3.96
CA ARG A 12 13.76 11.09 -3.27
C ARG A 12 12.75 9.94 -3.28
N ARG A 13 11.47 10.24 -3.09
CA ARG A 13 10.41 9.26 -2.87
C ARG A 13 9.46 9.08 -4.06
N ILE A 14 9.27 10.14 -4.85
CA ILE A 14 8.38 10.16 -6.02
C ILE A 14 8.74 9.06 -7.04
N PRO A 15 10.02 8.81 -7.40
CA PRO A 15 10.36 7.76 -8.36
C PRO A 15 9.91 6.37 -7.93
N TYR A 16 10.07 6.04 -6.65
CA TYR A 16 9.65 4.74 -6.10
C TYR A 16 8.13 4.59 -6.10
N LEU A 17 7.42 5.67 -5.75
CA LEU A 17 5.96 5.72 -5.84
C LEU A 17 5.48 5.46 -7.28
N PHE A 18 6.08 6.16 -8.24
CA PHE A 18 5.71 6.04 -9.65
C PHE A 18 6.00 4.64 -10.22
N VAL A 19 7.19 4.11 -9.99
CA VAL A 19 7.57 2.76 -10.46
C VAL A 19 6.69 1.69 -9.82
N GLY A 20 6.50 1.73 -8.49
CA GLY A 20 5.64 0.78 -7.80
C GLY A 20 4.20 0.80 -8.29
N ALA A 21 3.63 2.00 -8.44
CA ALA A 21 2.27 2.16 -8.96
C ALA A 21 2.14 1.71 -10.42
N THR A 22 3.12 1.99 -11.27
CA THR A 22 3.10 1.56 -12.68
C THR A 22 3.13 0.04 -12.79
N ILE A 23 3.97 -0.64 -12.02
CA ILE A 23 4.01 -2.11 -11.98
C ILE A 23 2.68 -2.65 -11.45
N ALA A 24 2.14 -2.07 -10.39
CA ALA A 24 0.83 -2.48 -9.84
C ALA A 24 -0.29 -2.36 -10.88
N VAL A 25 -0.35 -1.25 -11.63
CA VAL A 25 -1.33 -1.04 -12.70
C VAL A 25 -1.19 -2.09 -13.80
N LEU A 26 0.02 -2.41 -14.24
CA LEU A 26 0.26 -3.45 -15.25
C LEU A 26 -0.24 -4.81 -14.77
N VAL A 27 0.07 -5.18 -13.53
CA VAL A 27 -0.40 -6.45 -12.96
C VAL A 27 -1.92 -6.45 -12.78
N MET A 28 -2.53 -5.34 -12.35
CA MET A 28 -3.99 -5.21 -12.25
C MET A 28 -4.69 -5.40 -13.61
N CYS A 29 -4.08 -4.96 -14.70
CA CYS A 29 -4.60 -5.18 -16.04
C CYS A 29 -4.42 -6.64 -16.53
N LEU A 30 -3.37 -7.32 -16.09
CA LEU A 30 -3.08 -8.70 -16.50
C LEU A 30 -3.88 -9.73 -15.70
N LEU A 31 -4.12 -9.49 -14.42
CA LEU A 31 -4.72 -10.45 -13.50
C LEU A 31 -6.12 -10.95 -13.94
N PRO A 32 -7.06 -10.08 -14.35
CA PRO A 32 -8.38 -10.52 -14.77
C PRO A 32 -8.37 -11.38 -16.04
N ASN A 33 -7.33 -11.22 -16.87
CA ASN A 33 -7.17 -11.93 -18.13
C ASN A 33 -6.45 -13.29 -17.99
N ALA A 34 -6.11 -13.70 -16.79
CA ALA A 34 -5.39 -14.95 -16.54
C ALA A 34 -6.09 -16.20 -17.13
N GLY A 35 -7.44 -16.21 -17.11
CA GLY A 35 -8.24 -17.28 -17.69
C GLY A 35 -8.28 -17.32 -19.22
N SER A 36 -8.05 -16.18 -19.89
CA SER A 36 -8.07 -16.07 -21.35
C SER A 36 -6.73 -16.38 -22.03
N LEU A 37 -5.66 -16.57 -21.23
CA LEU A 37 -4.32 -16.85 -21.74
C LEU A 37 -4.11 -18.25 -22.31
N GLY A 38 -5.16 -19.09 -22.37
CA GLY A 38 -5.08 -20.45 -22.88
C GLY A 38 -4.21 -21.40 -22.04
N LEU A 39 -3.92 -21.04 -20.80
CA LEU A 39 -3.14 -21.84 -19.88
C LEU A 39 -3.95 -23.02 -19.34
N THR A 40 -3.27 -24.11 -19.01
CA THR A 40 -3.88 -25.19 -18.22
C THR A 40 -4.35 -24.64 -16.85
N VAL A 41 -5.31 -25.29 -16.20
CA VAL A 41 -5.82 -24.87 -14.90
C VAL A 41 -4.69 -24.65 -13.89
N SER A 42 -3.75 -25.57 -13.80
CA SER A 42 -2.57 -25.42 -12.93
C SER A 42 -1.67 -24.24 -13.34
N GLY A 43 -1.51 -24.00 -14.63
CA GLY A 43 -0.76 -22.85 -15.15
C GLY A 43 -1.42 -21.52 -14.84
N ALA A 44 -2.74 -21.43 -14.97
CA ALA A 44 -3.51 -20.24 -14.61
C ALA A 44 -3.47 -19.95 -13.11
N MET A 45 -3.53 -20.98 -12.25
CA MET A 45 -3.37 -20.85 -10.80
C MET A 45 -1.97 -20.34 -10.43
N LEU A 46 -0.92 -20.90 -11.02
CA LEU A 46 0.46 -20.47 -10.78
C LEU A 46 0.68 -19.03 -11.26
N PHE A 47 0.18 -18.70 -12.44
CA PHE A 47 0.21 -17.33 -12.96
C PHE A 47 -0.50 -16.35 -12.02
N GLY A 48 -1.71 -16.68 -11.57
CA GLY A 48 -2.47 -15.86 -10.62
C GLY A 48 -1.73 -15.65 -9.30
N LEU A 49 -1.12 -16.71 -8.75
CA LEU A 49 -0.31 -16.62 -7.53
C LEU A 49 0.88 -15.68 -7.71
N ILE A 50 1.64 -15.85 -8.78
CA ILE A 50 2.80 -14.99 -9.08
C ILE A 50 2.35 -13.54 -9.30
N ALA A 51 1.29 -13.32 -10.07
CA ALA A 51 0.74 -12.00 -10.32
C ALA A 51 0.28 -11.32 -9.02
N LEU A 52 -0.39 -12.04 -8.12
CA LEU A 52 -0.78 -11.51 -6.81
C LEU A 52 0.42 -11.15 -5.94
N MET A 53 1.47 -11.96 -5.92
CA MET A 53 2.71 -11.65 -5.19
C MET A 53 3.39 -10.38 -5.75
N PHE A 54 3.42 -10.23 -7.08
CA PHE A 54 3.94 -9.01 -7.71
C PHE A 54 3.07 -7.79 -7.41
N LEU A 55 1.75 -7.95 -7.42
CA LEU A 55 0.81 -6.88 -7.09
C LEU A 55 1.02 -6.40 -5.65
N ASP A 56 1.05 -7.32 -4.68
CA ASP A 56 1.24 -7.00 -3.28
C ASP A 56 2.59 -6.32 -3.03
N THR A 57 3.66 -6.85 -3.60
CA THR A 57 5.00 -6.26 -3.51
C THR A 57 5.03 -4.85 -4.10
N SER A 58 4.41 -4.64 -5.26
CA SER A 58 4.38 -3.35 -5.95
C SER A 58 3.57 -2.30 -5.20
N ILE A 59 2.43 -2.69 -4.64
CA ILE A 59 1.60 -1.83 -3.78
C ILE A 59 2.37 -1.43 -2.53
N ASN A 60 3.00 -2.38 -1.85
CA ASN A 60 3.79 -2.10 -0.66
C ASN A 60 5.01 -1.21 -0.98
N MET A 61 5.65 -1.41 -2.12
CA MET A 61 6.76 -0.57 -2.59
C MET A 61 6.32 0.89 -2.84
N ALA A 62 5.10 1.11 -3.32
CA ALA A 62 4.54 2.44 -3.53
C ALA A 62 3.99 3.06 -2.24
N MET A 63 3.36 2.26 -1.37
CA MET A 63 2.67 2.74 -0.16
C MET A 63 3.63 3.32 0.86
N GLN A 64 4.80 2.72 1.07
CA GLN A 64 5.76 3.20 2.07
C GLN A 64 6.31 4.59 1.75
N PRO A 65 6.84 4.87 0.55
CA PRO A 65 7.23 6.22 0.15
C PRO A 65 6.09 7.24 0.25
N PHE A 66 4.86 6.84 -0.10
CA PHE A 66 3.69 7.71 0.00
C PHE A 66 3.38 8.12 1.45
N LYS A 67 3.37 7.17 2.39
CA LYS A 67 3.17 7.48 3.82
C LYS A 67 4.27 8.40 4.36
N MET A 68 5.52 8.12 3.99
CA MET A 68 6.66 8.91 4.44
C MET A 68 6.64 10.33 3.82
N LEU A 69 6.21 10.46 2.56
CA LEU A 69 6.06 11.75 1.88
C LEU A 69 5.10 12.68 2.64
N VAL A 70 3.95 12.15 3.07
CA VAL A 70 3.00 12.91 3.91
C VAL A 70 3.66 13.38 5.21
N GLY A 71 4.43 12.51 5.86
CA GLY A 71 5.16 12.84 7.08
C GLY A 71 6.23 13.92 6.91
N ASP A 72 6.90 13.96 5.75
CA ASP A 72 7.94 14.95 5.44
C ASP A 72 7.38 16.34 5.12
N MET A 73 6.16 16.39 4.56
CA MET A 73 5.53 17.64 4.12
C MET A 73 4.77 18.36 5.22
N VAL A 74 4.55 17.74 6.37
CA VAL A 74 3.68 18.27 7.44
C VAL A 74 4.49 18.54 8.70
N ASN A 75 4.18 19.66 9.40
CA ASN A 75 4.79 19.99 10.66
C ASN A 75 4.47 18.94 11.75
N GLU A 76 5.36 18.75 12.73
CA GLU A 76 5.22 17.77 13.82
C GLU A 76 3.88 17.89 14.53
N LYS A 77 3.42 19.12 14.84
CA LYS A 77 2.13 19.39 15.49
C LYS A 77 0.91 18.93 14.67
N GLN A 78 1.09 18.81 13.35
CA GLN A 78 0.00 18.45 12.42
C GLN A 78 0.13 17.00 11.89
N LYS A 79 1.23 16.30 12.17
CA LYS A 79 1.46 14.93 11.67
C LYS A 79 0.35 13.98 12.06
N ALA A 80 -0.07 13.97 13.34
CA ALA A 80 -1.12 13.10 13.80
C ALA A 80 -2.44 13.33 13.05
N LYS A 81 -2.80 14.60 12.80
CA LYS A 81 -3.99 14.97 12.04
C LYS A 81 -3.89 14.55 10.57
N ALA A 82 -2.71 14.76 9.96
CA ALA A 82 -2.47 14.37 8.57
C ALA A 82 -2.57 12.86 8.37
N TYR A 83 -1.97 12.06 9.24
CA TYR A 83 -2.09 10.59 9.19
C TYR A 83 -3.51 10.11 9.48
N SER A 84 -4.25 10.77 10.36
CA SER A 84 -5.66 10.45 10.62
C SER A 84 -6.52 10.69 9.37
N ILE A 85 -6.33 11.82 8.70
CA ILE A 85 -7.03 12.13 7.44
C ILE A 85 -6.64 11.13 6.36
N GLN A 86 -5.34 10.81 6.22
CA GLN A 86 -4.87 9.81 5.27
C GLN A 86 -5.52 8.44 5.52
N SER A 87 -5.56 7.99 6.77
CA SER A 87 -6.20 6.73 7.15
C SER A 87 -7.69 6.74 6.86
N PHE A 88 -8.38 7.83 7.15
CA PHE A 88 -9.80 7.99 6.82
C PHE A 88 -10.04 7.87 5.32
N LEU A 89 -9.27 8.58 4.49
CA LEU A 89 -9.38 8.53 3.04
C LEU A 89 -9.05 7.13 2.47
N CYS A 90 -8.06 6.44 3.02
CA CYS A 90 -7.74 5.07 2.63
C CYS A 90 -8.90 4.11 2.91
N ASN A 91 -9.50 4.19 4.10
CA ASN A 91 -10.65 3.36 4.45
C ASN A 91 -11.89 3.71 3.63
N ALA A 92 -12.15 5.00 3.38
CA ALA A 92 -13.24 5.42 2.50
C ALA A 92 -13.05 4.90 1.06
N GLY A 93 -11.81 4.93 0.56
CA GLY A 93 -11.47 4.34 -0.74
C GLY A 93 -11.70 2.82 -0.77
N SER A 94 -11.38 2.11 0.30
CA SER A 94 -11.65 0.67 0.42
C SER A 94 -13.15 0.38 0.36
N VAL A 95 -13.98 1.13 1.08
CA VAL A 95 -15.44 0.99 1.02
C VAL A 95 -15.96 1.26 -0.40
N ALA A 96 -15.49 2.31 -1.06
CA ALA A 96 -15.84 2.60 -2.44
C ALA A 96 -15.46 1.45 -3.38
N GLY A 97 -14.27 0.86 -3.20
CA GLY A 97 -13.82 -0.30 -3.98
C GLY A 97 -14.72 -1.52 -3.84
N TYR A 98 -15.24 -1.79 -2.64
CA TYR A 98 -16.21 -2.88 -2.42
C TYR A 98 -17.58 -2.59 -3.06
N ILE A 99 -17.96 -1.35 -3.22
CA ILE A 99 -19.24 -0.95 -3.83
C ILE A 99 -19.20 -1.05 -5.37
N PHE A 100 -18.04 -0.91 -6.00
CA PHE A 100 -17.91 -0.89 -7.47
C PHE A 100 -18.55 -2.09 -8.18
N PRO A 101 -18.36 -3.35 -7.79
CA PRO A 101 -19.01 -4.47 -8.46
C PRO A 101 -20.54 -4.40 -8.43
N PHE A 102 -21.11 -3.92 -7.31
CA PHE A 102 -22.56 -3.71 -7.19
C PHE A 102 -23.05 -2.57 -8.08
N LEU A 103 -22.30 -1.48 -8.15
CA LEU A 103 -22.62 -0.36 -9.02
C LEU A 103 -22.64 -0.78 -10.50
N PHE A 104 -21.70 -1.61 -10.94
CA PHE A 104 -21.68 -2.13 -12.30
C PHE A 104 -22.83 -3.08 -12.60
N THR A 105 -23.24 -3.87 -11.64
CA THR A 105 -24.44 -4.71 -11.76
C THR A 105 -25.69 -3.85 -11.94
N PHE A 106 -25.78 -2.76 -11.18
CA PHE A 106 -26.88 -1.79 -11.34
C PHE A 106 -26.88 -1.09 -12.71
N LEU A 107 -25.71 -0.88 -13.29
CA LEU A 107 -25.56 -0.33 -14.66
C LEU A 107 -25.80 -1.38 -15.77
N GLY A 108 -26.19 -2.61 -15.41
CA GLY A 108 -26.51 -3.66 -16.36
C GLY A 108 -25.34 -4.54 -16.80
N ILE A 109 -24.15 -4.40 -16.19
CA ILE A 109 -23.00 -5.26 -16.44
C ILE A 109 -23.21 -6.59 -15.67
N LYS A 110 -23.06 -7.71 -16.37
CA LYS A 110 -23.28 -9.02 -15.77
C LYS A 110 -22.27 -9.31 -14.66
N ASN A 111 -22.78 -9.65 -13.48
CA ASN A 111 -21.97 -10.05 -12.32
C ASN A 111 -21.85 -11.59 -12.16
N TYR A 112 -22.43 -12.33 -13.10
CA TYR A 112 -22.39 -13.79 -13.13
C TYR A 112 -21.65 -14.23 -14.38
N ALA A 113 -20.76 -15.20 -14.23
CA ALA A 113 -20.05 -15.84 -15.33
C ALA A 113 -20.13 -17.36 -15.18
N GLU A 114 -19.87 -18.10 -16.25
CA GLU A 114 -19.75 -19.55 -16.22
C GLU A 114 -18.57 -20.00 -15.35
N LYS A 115 -18.61 -21.25 -14.89
CA LYS A 115 -17.53 -21.79 -14.05
C LYS A 115 -16.17 -21.68 -14.77
N GLY A 116 -15.23 -20.99 -14.13
CA GLY A 116 -13.87 -20.80 -14.66
C GLY A 116 -13.66 -19.49 -15.44
N VAL A 117 -14.68 -18.64 -15.57
CA VAL A 117 -14.59 -17.33 -16.22
C VAL A 117 -14.78 -16.22 -15.18
N VAL A 118 -13.97 -15.17 -15.25
CA VAL A 118 -14.10 -14.00 -14.36
C VAL A 118 -15.27 -13.15 -14.83
N PRO A 119 -16.21 -12.73 -13.95
CA PRO A 119 -17.33 -11.85 -14.32
C PRO A 119 -16.85 -10.51 -14.91
N ASP A 120 -17.57 -10.00 -15.90
CA ASP A 120 -17.25 -8.73 -16.55
C ASP A 120 -17.21 -7.55 -15.58
N SER A 121 -18.07 -7.53 -14.56
CA SER A 121 -18.10 -6.51 -13.51
C SER A 121 -16.78 -6.46 -12.74
N VAL A 122 -16.14 -7.58 -12.49
CA VAL A 122 -14.85 -7.69 -11.82
C VAL A 122 -13.74 -7.17 -12.73
N ILE A 123 -13.74 -7.57 -14.01
CA ILE A 123 -12.75 -7.13 -15.01
C ILE A 123 -12.78 -5.60 -15.13
N TRP A 124 -13.96 -5.02 -15.29
CA TRP A 124 -14.13 -3.57 -15.35
C TRP A 124 -13.72 -2.86 -14.05
N SER A 125 -13.97 -3.48 -12.88
CA SER A 125 -13.51 -2.94 -11.58
C SER A 125 -11.99 -2.84 -11.53
N PHE A 126 -11.28 -3.85 -12.02
CA PHE A 126 -9.81 -3.83 -12.09
C PHE A 126 -9.29 -2.75 -13.02
N TYR A 127 -9.88 -2.61 -14.22
CA TYR A 127 -9.43 -1.60 -15.20
C TYR A 127 -9.70 -0.17 -14.73
N ILE A 128 -10.88 0.09 -14.17
CA ILE A 128 -11.21 1.42 -13.64
C ILE A 128 -10.36 1.73 -12.41
N GLY A 129 -10.18 0.75 -11.51
CA GLY A 129 -9.28 0.90 -10.36
C GLY A 129 -7.83 1.20 -10.78
N ALA A 130 -7.32 0.50 -11.80
CA ALA A 130 -6.01 0.75 -12.37
C ALA A 130 -5.89 2.15 -12.99
N ALA A 131 -6.91 2.58 -13.75
CA ALA A 131 -6.96 3.92 -14.34
C ALA A 131 -6.98 5.02 -13.27
N ILE A 132 -7.80 4.87 -12.23
CA ILE A 132 -7.85 5.82 -11.10
C ILE A 132 -6.49 5.88 -10.40
N LEU A 133 -5.87 4.73 -10.12
CA LEU A 133 -4.57 4.66 -9.46
C LEU A 133 -3.51 5.40 -10.25
N ILE A 134 -3.36 5.12 -11.54
CA ILE A 134 -2.32 5.78 -12.36
C ILE A 134 -2.57 7.27 -12.51
N LEU A 135 -3.82 7.71 -12.68
CA LEU A 135 -4.17 9.13 -12.74
C LEU A 135 -3.85 9.86 -11.44
N CYS A 136 -4.18 9.28 -10.30
CA CYS A 136 -3.85 9.83 -8.98
C CYS A 136 -2.34 9.92 -8.77
N VAL A 137 -1.57 8.91 -9.19
CA VAL A 137 -0.11 8.91 -9.06
C VAL A 137 0.51 9.94 -9.98
N ILE A 138 0.07 10.06 -11.24
CA ILE A 138 0.54 11.10 -12.16
C ILE A 138 0.23 12.49 -11.58
N TYR A 139 -1.00 12.71 -11.11
CA TYR A 139 -1.38 13.97 -10.50
C TYR A 139 -0.50 14.31 -9.30
N THR A 140 -0.25 13.35 -8.41
CA THR A 140 0.63 13.52 -7.25
C THR A 140 2.05 13.85 -7.68
N THR A 141 2.60 13.13 -8.66
CA THR A 141 3.96 13.35 -9.18
C THR A 141 4.13 14.73 -9.80
N MET A 142 3.10 15.24 -10.46
CA MET A 142 3.14 16.57 -11.10
C MET A 142 2.95 17.73 -10.12
N LYS A 143 2.14 17.54 -9.08
CA LYS A 143 1.77 18.61 -8.14
C LYS A 143 2.63 18.65 -6.89
N VAL A 144 3.10 17.52 -6.42
CA VAL A 144 3.93 17.43 -5.22
C VAL A 144 5.38 17.60 -5.60
N LYS A 145 6.01 18.66 -5.09
CA LYS A 145 7.46 18.88 -5.19
C LYS A 145 8.08 18.47 -3.87
N GLU A 146 8.98 17.52 -3.93
CA GLU A 146 9.81 17.20 -2.76
C GLU A 146 10.83 18.31 -2.52
N TRP A 147 11.14 18.52 -1.24
CA TRP A 147 12.13 19.53 -0.82
C TRP A 147 13.52 19.07 -1.24
N ASN A 148 14.36 20.04 -1.70
CA ASN A 148 15.77 19.77 -1.99
C ASN A 148 16.50 19.32 -0.72
N PRO A 149 17.59 18.51 -0.81
CA PRO A 149 18.33 18.03 0.36
C PRO A 149 18.74 19.14 1.33
N GLN A 150 19.12 20.30 0.80
CA GLN A 150 19.48 21.47 1.59
C GLN A 150 18.29 22.05 2.35
N GLN A 151 17.16 22.24 1.67
CA GLN A 151 15.92 22.72 2.28
C GLN A 151 15.36 21.72 3.30
N TYR A 152 15.53 20.42 3.04
CA TYR A 152 15.13 19.37 3.97
C TYR A 152 16.01 19.37 5.23
N ALA A 153 17.31 19.63 5.10
CA ALA A 153 18.22 19.77 6.22
C ALA A 153 17.88 21.01 7.06
N GLU A 154 17.72 22.19 6.42
CA GLU A 154 17.30 23.42 7.08
C GLU A 154 15.94 23.27 7.80
N TYR A 155 14.99 22.61 7.17
CA TYR A 155 13.68 22.36 7.77
C TYR A 155 13.77 21.43 9.00
N ASN A 156 14.63 20.42 8.96
CA ASN A 156 14.85 19.52 10.09
C ASN A 156 15.66 20.18 11.22
N GLU A 157 16.61 21.08 10.91
CA GLU A 157 17.34 21.86 11.89
C GLU A 157 16.43 22.84 12.61
N ALA A 158 15.63 23.62 11.88
CA ALA A 158 14.61 24.50 12.43
C ALA A 158 13.58 23.75 13.29
N LYS A 159 13.24 22.54 12.90
CA LYS A 159 12.33 21.64 13.58
C LYS A 159 12.90 21.09 14.89
N SER A 160 14.20 20.87 14.95
CA SER A 160 14.92 20.43 16.16
C SER A 160 15.00 21.54 17.19
N GLU A 161 15.10 22.79 16.77
CA GLU A 161 15.11 23.97 17.66
C GLU A 161 13.72 24.25 18.28
N GLU A 162 12.62 24.09 17.50
CA GLU A 162 11.26 24.29 18.02
C GLU A 162 10.77 23.15 18.94
N GLY A 163 11.28 21.93 18.79
CA GLY A 163 10.80 20.73 19.49
C GLY A 163 11.51 20.37 20.78
N GLY A 164 12.62 21.04 21.14
CA GLY A 164 13.35 20.83 22.40
C GLY A 164 13.91 19.42 22.63
N VAL A 165 13.90 18.54 21.63
CA VAL A 165 14.43 17.17 21.72
C VAL A 165 15.61 17.02 20.77
N LYS A 166 16.80 17.18 21.31
CA LYS A 166 18.05 16.81 20.63
C LYS A 166 18.14 15.28 20.50
N ASN A 167 17.61 14.74 19.43
CA ASN A 167 17.90 13.37 18.98
C ASN A 167 18.91 13.37 17.83
N SER A 168 19.98 14.12 17.95
CA SER A 168 21.01 14.25 16.92
C SER A 168 22.09 13.16 16.93
N ASN A 169 22.02 12.16 17.82
CA ASN A 169 23.09 11.16 17.93
C ASN A 169 22.67 9.72 17.58
N ALA A 170 21.43 9.48 17.15
CA ALA A 170 20.97 8.12 16.83
C ALA A 170 21.11 7.74 15.34
N GLU A 171 21.07 8.70 14.42
CA GLU A 171 21.04 8.38 12.98
C GLU A 171 22.41 8.15 12.32
N ALA A 172 23.50 8.68 12.90
CA ALA A 172 24.83 8.58 12.28
C ALA A 172 25.57 7.25 12.57
N SER A 173 25.14 6.46 13.54
CA SER A 173 25.79 5.19 13.92
C SER A 173 25.01 3.94 13.54
N GLU A 174 23.77 4.05 13.07
CA GLU A 174 22.93 2.90 12.72
C GLU A 174 23.21 2.29 11.33
N ASP A 175 23.88 3.00 10.45
CA ASP A 175 24.11 2.55 9.06
C ASP A 175 25.07 1.35 8.93
N LYS A 176 25.69 0.88 10.02
CA LYS A 176 26.61 -0.28 10.04
C LYS A 176 26.15 -1.44 10.93
N ALA A 177 25.10 -1.28 11.70
CA ALA A 177 24.59 -2.39 12.52
C ALA A 177 23.68 -3.27 11.67
N GLY A 178 24.06 -4.53 11.46
CA GLY A 178 23.20 -5.52 10.80
C GLY A 178 21.86 -5.62 11.53
N TRP A 179 20.77 -5.81 10.78
CA TRP A 179 19.39 -5.91 11.28
C TRP A 179 19.23 -6.92 12.44
N ILE A 180 20.03 -7.99 12.48
CA ILE A 180 20.06 -8.96 13.56
C ILE A 180 20.55 -8.32 14.87
N THR A 181 21.55 -7.45 14.80
CA THR A 181 22.08 -6.73 15.96
C THR A 181 21.07 -5.74 16.51
N LEU A 182 20.30 -5.08 15.64
CA LEU A 182 19.21 -4.18 16.02
C LEU A 182 18.08 -4.94 16.72
N LEU A 183 17.66 -6.08 16.18
CA LEU A 183 16.66 -6.96 16.82
C LEU A 183 17.10 -7.46 18.19
N ARG A 184 18.36 -7.82 18.33
CA ARG A 184 18.92 -8.33 19.61
C ARG A 184 19.03 -7.22 20.68
N LYS A 185 19.23 -5.98 20.26
CA LYS A 185 19.29 -4.80 21.14
C LYS A 185 17.91 -4.16 21.38
N ALA A 186 16.86 -4.67 20.72
CA ALA A 186 15.51 -4.10 20.83
C ALA A 186 15.00 -4.19 22.29
N PRO A 187 14.36 -3.14 22.81
CA PRO A 187 13.82 -3.11 24.15
C PRO A 187 12.73 -4.19 24.33
N SER A 188 12.57 -4.70 25.54
CA SER A 188 11.58 -5.75 25.85
C SER A 188 10.14 -5.36 25.46
N THR A 189 9.83 -4.07 25.50
CA THR A 189 8.54 -3.52 25.06
C THR A 189 8.28 -3.79 23.57
N PHE A 190 9.31 -3.72 22.72
CA PHE A 190 9.20 -4.04 21.29
C PHE A 190 8.71 -5.47 21.06
N TRP A 191 9.27 -6.44 21.78
CA TRP A 191 8.88 -7.84 21.69
C TRP A 191 7.46 -8.10 22.20
N LYS A 192 7.08 -7.44 23.30
CA LYS A 192 5.71 -7.52 23.83
C LYS A 192 4.68 -6.98 22.84
N VAL A 193 4.93 -5.80 22.26
CA VAL A 193 4.07 -5.21 21.24
C VAL A 193 4.02 -6.08 19.98
N GLY A 194 5.17 -6.60 19.55
CA GLY A 194 5.26 -7.52 18.40
C GLY A 194 4.42 -8.78 18.59
N LEU A 195 4.44 -9.37 19.79
CA LEU A 195 3.66 -10.56 20.12
C LEU A 195 2.15 -10.25 20.09
N VAL A 196 1.73 -9.14 20.68
CA VAL A 196 0.33 -8.70 20.62
C VAL A 196 -0.11 -8.49 19.16
N GLN A 197 0.72 -7.81 18.37
CA GLN A 197 0.44 -7.55 16.95
C GLN A 197 0.32 -8.86 16.16
N PHE A 198 1.17 -9.84 16.43
CA PHE A 198 1.08 -11.16 15.79
C PHE A 198 -0.28 -11.83 16.02
N PHE A 199 -0.74 -11.88 17.27
CA PHE A 199 -2.05 -12.50 17.58
C PHE A 199 -3.22 -11.70 17.05
N CYS A 200 -3.15 -10.36 17.06
CA CYS A 200 -4.16 -9.50 16.46
C CYS A 200 -4.31 -9.79 14.96
N TRP A 201 -3.19 -9.83 14.22
CA TRP A 201 -3.23 -10.12 12.79
C TRP A 201 -3.70 -11.54 12.49
N ALA A 202 -3.31 -12.53 13.28
CA ALA A 202 -3.82 -13.90 13.15
C ALA A 202 -5.33 -13.94 13.33
N GLY A 203 -5.89 -13.23 14.32
CA GLY A 203 -7.32 -13.13 14.54
C GLY A 203 -8.05 -12.42 13.39
N PHE A 204 -7.51 -11.33 12.87
CA PHE A 204 -8.09 -10.63 11.72
C PHE A 204 -8.08 -11.47 10.44
N LEU A 205 -6.98 -12.18 10.16
CA LEU A 205 -6.91 -13.08 9.00
C LEU A 205 -7.92 -14.23 9.10
N TYR A 206 -8.07 -14.80 10.30
CA TYR A 206 -9.08 -15.80 10.56
C TYR A 206 -10.49 -15.26 10.31
N LEU A 207 -10.81 -14.10 10.87
CA LEU A 207 -12.08 -13.43 10.68
C LEU A 207 -12.38 -13.21 9.18
N TRP A 208 -11.44 -12.66 8.42
CA TRP A 208 -11.62 -12.37 6.99
C TRP A 208 -11.83 -13.62 6.15
N ASN A 209 -11.10 -14.70 6.43
CA ASN A 209 -11.24 -15.93 5.65
C ASN A 209 -12.53 -16.70 5.93
N TYR A 210 -12.99 -16.71 7.17
CA TYR A 210 -14.11 -17.58 7.56
C TYR A 210 -15.45 -16.84 7.72
N SER A 211 -15.45 -15.52 7.88
CA SER A 211 -16.69 -14.76 8.08
C SER A 211 -17.65 -14.88 6.89
N THR A 212 -17.14 -14.84 5.67
CA THR A 212 -17.96 -14.93 4.46
C THR A 212 -18.65 -16.29 4.36
N GLY A 213 -17.93 -17.40 4.63
CA GLY A 213 -18.48 -18.74 4.64
C GLY A 213 -19.52 -18.90 5.75
N ALA A 214 -19.21 -18.44 6.96
CA ALA A 214 -20.15 -18.52 8.10
C ALA A 214 -21.45 -17.75 7.85
N ILE A 215 -21.36 -16.54 7.27
CA ILE A 215 -22.55 -15.74 6.92
C ILE A 215 -23.35 -16.45 5.81
N ALA A 216 -22.69 -16.99 4.78
CA ALA A 216 -23.37 -17.71 3.70
C ALA A 216 -24.14 -18.93 4.24
N GLU A 217 -23.55 -19.73 5.10
CA GLU A 217 -24.18 -20.90 5.70
C GLU A 217 -25.33 -20.56 6.66
N THR A 218 -25.22 -19.41 7.37
CA THR A 218 -26.21 -19.05 8.40
C THR A 218 -27.41 -18.30 7.83
N VAL A 219 -27.21 -17.51 6.78
CA VAL A 219 -28.24 -16.60 6.25
C VAL A 219 -28.93 -17.17 4.99
N TRP A 220 -28.26 -18.04 4.24
CA TRP A 220 -28.74 -18.50 2.92
C TRP A 220 -29.13 -19.99 2.91
N ASN A 221 -28.97 -20.73 4.01
CA ASN A 221 -29.57 -22.03 4.32
C ASN A 221 -30.70 -21.82 5.31
#